data_19cb0ebf23b69e1c53dfe2a611b1c94f
#
_entry.id   19cb0ebf23b69e1c53dfe2a611b1c94f
#
_cell.length_a   1.000
_cell.length_b   1.000
_cell.length_c   1.000
_cell.angle_alpha   90.00
_cell.angle_beta   90.00
_cell.angle_gamma   90.00
#
_symmetry.space_group_name_H-M   'P 1'
#
loop_
_entity.id
_entity.type
_entity.pdbx_description
1 polymer ?
#
loop_
_entity_poly.entity_id
_entity_poly.type
_entity_poly.pdbx_seq_one_letter_code
_entity_poly.pdbx_strand_id
1 'polypeptide(L)'
;LRKAIFWSHAGGRRGNRPFGAVIVSAEGEVLAEAYCNSAETGDVTGHAEVAAIRALADKRPSREVMASATLYSSAEPCVMCAGAIFWANIGRVVFGIDAERLRLFRGERGDQRDAELSCRDVFAASPHPIDCIGPALIGEASAAHEGAWKD
;
A
#
# COMPACT_ATOMS: atom_id res chain seq x y z
N LEU A 1 0.94 -2.32 -11.08
CA LEU A 1 0.88 -1.04 -10.37
C LEU A 1 -0.35 -0.21 -10.79
N ARG A 2 -0.66 -0.08 -12.09
CA ARG A 2 -1.84 0.70 -12.55
C ARG A 2 -3.15 0.23 -11.93
N LYS A 3 -3.29 -1.07 -11.64
CA LYS A 3 -4.48 -1.58 -10.96
C LYS A 3 -4.57 -1.10 -9.49
N ALA A 4 -3.45 -0.99 -8.79
CA ALA A 4 -3.41 -0.38 -7.46
C ALA A 4 -3.77 1.12 -7.52
N ILE A 5 -3.27 1.84 -8.53
CA ILE A 5 -3.66 3.25 -8.79
C ILE A 5 -5.15 3.37 -9.10
N PHE A 6 -5.72 2.48 -9.90
CA PHE A 6 -7.18 2.43 -10.13
C PHE A 6 -7.96 2.31 -8.83
N TRP A 7 -7.53 1.41 -7.92
CA TRP A 7 -8.16 1.24 -6.61
C TRP A 7 -8.01 2.45 -5.71
N SER A 8 -6.90 3.21 -5.82
CA SER A 8 -6.76 4.46 -5.07
C SER A 8 -7.82 5.48 -5.46
N HIS A 9 -8.05 5.67 -6.75
CA HIS A 9 -9.14 6.52 -7.25
C HIS A 9 -10.52 6.00 -6.82
N ALA A 10 -10.73 4.70 -6.87
CA ALA A 10 -12.01 4.09 -6.48
C ALA A 10 -12.32 4.31 -5.00
N GLY A 11 -11.33 4.15 -4.12
CA GLY A 11 -11.44 4.44 -2.69
C GLY A 11 -11.73 5.92 -2.41
N GLY A 12 -11.00 6.82 -3.11
CA GLY A 12 -11.22 8.27 -2.99
C GLY A 12 -12.64 8.69 -3.37
N ARG A 13 -13.20 8.14 -4.45
CA ARG A 13 -14.63 8.41 -4.84
C ARG A 13 -15.65 7.92 -3.82
N ARG A 14 -15.27 7.01 -2.94
CA ARG A 14 -16.10 6.50 -1.84
C ARG A 14 -15.92 7.26 -0.52
N GLY A 15 -15.14 8.34 -0.53
CA GLY A 15 -14.87 9.14 0.67
C GLY A 15 -13.75 8.60 1.54
N ASN A 16 -13.03 7.57 1.10
CA ASN A 16 -11.83 7.09 1.77
C ASN A 16 -10.58 7.86 1.31
N ARG A 17 -9.48 7.67 2.02
CA ARG A 17 -8.19 8.14 1.54
C ARG A 17 -7.79 7.41 0.26
N PRO A 18 -7.19 8.10 -0.74
CA PRO A 18 -6.95 7.56 -2.07
C PRO A 18 -5.72 6.66 -2.09
N PHE A 19 -5.83 5.48 -1.52
CA PHE A 19 -4.81 4.44 -1.55
C PHE A 19 -5.40 3.13 -2.06
N GLY A 20 -4.63 2.40 -2.85
CA GLY A 20 -5.01 1.11 -3.40
C GLY A 20 -3.84 0.14 -3.40
N ALA A 21 -4.13 -1.15 -3.24
CA ALA A 21 -3.14 -2.21 -3.26
C ALA A 21 -3.65 -3.45 -3.99
N VAL A 22 -2.72 -4.18 -4.61
CA VAL A 22 -2.97 -5.42 -5.34
C VAL A 22 -1.85 -6.40 -5.04
N ILE A 23 -2.19 -7.63 -4.67
CA ILE A 23 -1.22 -8.72 -4.46
C ILE A 23 -1.32 -9.68 -5.64
N VAL A 24 -0.19 -9.97 -6.26
CA VAL A 24 -0.08 -10.77 -7.48
C VAL A 24 0.90 -11.91 -7.27
N SER A 25 0.55 -13.12 -7.68
CA SER A 25 1.43 -14.29 -7.62
C SER A 25 2.60 -14.18 -8.62
N ALA A 26 3.58 -15.06 -8.50
CA ALA A 26 4.70 -15.15 -9.45
C ALA A 26 4.23 -15.43 -10.89
N GLU A 27 3.11 -16.11 -11.06
CA GLU A 27 2.49 -16.44 -12.35
C GLU A 27 1.64 -15.29 -12.93
N GLY A 28 1.50 -14.18 -12.19
CA GLY A 28 0.73 -13.02 -12.63
C GLY A 28 -0.75 -13.07 -12.25
N GLU A 29 -1.17 -14.04 -11.43
CA GLU A 29 -2.53 -14.11 -10.92
C GLU A 29 -2.78 -13.06 -9.82
N VAL A 30 -3.90 -12.35 -9.90
CA VAL A 30 -4.33 -11.43 -8.84
C VAL A 30 -4.89 -12.24 -7.67
N LEU A 31 -4.15 -12.29 -6.57
CA LEU A 31 -4.53 -13.01 -5.36
C LEU A 31 -5.51 -12.19 -4.50
N ALA A 32 -5.29 -10.89 -4.38
CA ALA A 32 -6.16 -9.96 -3.67
C ALA A 32 -5.97 -8.53 -4.16
N GLU A 33 -6.99 -7.72 -3.99
CA GLU A 33 -6.96 -6.30 -4.29
C GLU A 33 -7.90 -5.54 -3.35
N ALA A 34 -7.51 -4.32 -2.97
CA ALA A 34 -8.27 -3.49 -2.05
C ALA A 34 -7.93 -2.01 -2.24
N TYR A 35 -8.80 -1.16 -1.71
CA TYR A 35 -8.54 0.24 -1.44
C TYR A 35 -8.56 0.50 0.08
N CYS A 36 -8.04 1.64 0.50
CA CYS A 36 -8.14 2.07 1.89
C CYS A 36 -9.62 2.23 2.27
N ASN A 37 -10.08 1.48 3.27
CA ASN A 37 -11.48 1.47 3.70
C ASN A 37 -11.68 1.99 5.14
N SER A 38 -10.70 2.67 5.69
CA SER A 38 -10.71 3.11 7.08
C SER A 38 -11.89 4.05 7.42
N ALA A 39 -12.30 4.91 6.48
CA ALA A 39 -13.45 5.80 6.68
C ALA A 39 -14.78 5.04 6.65
N GLU A 40 -14.92 4.04 5.78
CA GLU A 40 -16.14 3.22 5.68
C GLU A 40 -16.33 2.31 6.89
N THR A 41 -15.24 1.76 7.42
CA THR A 41 -15.29 0.72 8.46
C THR A 41 -15.07 1.27 9.87
N GLY A 42 -14.50 2.47 10.00
CA GLY A 42 -14.02 3.01 11.27
C GLY A 42 -12.73 2.33 11.78
N ASP A 43 -12.18 1.37 11.02
CA ASP A 43 -10.92 0.70 11.35
C ASP A 43 -9.73 1.53 10.88
N VAL A 44 -9.03 2.17 11.81
CA VAL A 44 -7.84 2.99 11.53
C VAL A 44 -6.71 2.20 10.86
N THR A 45 -6.72 0.87 10.97
CA THR A 45 -5.75 -0.01 10.32
C THR A 45 -6.18 -0.45 8.92
N GLY A 46 -7.34 -0.03 8.44
CA GLY A 46 -7.92 -0.38 7.14
C GLY A 46 -7.22 0.31 5.96
N HIS A 47 -5.88 0.35 5.97
CA HIS A 47 -5.09 0.79 4.83
C HIS A 47 -5.19 -0.23 3.68
N ALA A 48 -4.97 0.21 2.45
CA ALA A 48 -5.16 -0.61 1.26
C ALA A 48 -4.34 -1.92 1.29
N GLU A 49 -3.09 -1.84 1.74
CA GLU A 49 -2.18 -2.99 1.83
C GLU A 49 -2.68 -4.00 2.88
N VAL A 50 -3.06 -3.49 4.07
CA VAL A 50 -3.60 -4.34 5.14
C VAL A 50 -4.93 -4.96 4.71
N ALA A 51 -5.81 -4.19 4.05
CA ALA A 51 -7.08 -4.69 3.54
C ALA A 51 -6.87 -5.80 2.48
N ALA A 52 -5.89 -5.63 1.57
CA ALA A 52 -5.55 -6.66 0.59
C ALA A 52 -4.98 -7.92 1.25
N ILE A 53 -4.12 -7.78 2.27
CA ILE A 53 -3.59 -8.92 3.03
C ILE A 53 -4.71 -9.65 3.78
N ARG A 54 -5.64 -8.93 4.41
CA ARG A 54 -6.80 -9.51 5.08
C ARG A 54 -7.72 -10.30 4.12
N ALA A 55 -7.86 -9.81 2.89
CA ALA A 55 -8.65 -10.51 1.87
C ALA A 55 -8.08 -11.89 1.47
N LEU A 56 -6.84 -12.19 1.83
CA LEU A 56 -6.22 -13.50 1.65
C LEU A 56 -6.55 -14.50 2.77
N ALA A 57 -7.14 -14.07 3.88
CA ALA A 57 -7.34 -14.90 5.06
C ALA A 57 -8.12 -16.20 4.76
N ASP A 58 -9.15 -16.12 3.91
CA ASP A 58 -9.95 -17.27 3.53
C ASP A 58 -9.24 -18.16 2.50
N LYS A 59 -8.39 -17.59 1.66
CA LYS A 59 -7.64 -18.32 0.62
C LYS A 59 -6.44 -19.08 1.19
N ARG A 60 -5.89 -18.63 2.31
CA ARG A 60 -4.73 -19.21 3.02
C ARG A 60 -3.58 -19.61 2.08
N PRO A 61 -3.06 -18.73 1.24
CA PRO A 61 -1.94 -19.07 0.37
C PRO A 61 -0.75 -19.58 1.18
N SER A 62 0.04 -20.49 0.61
CA SER A 62 1.22 -21.01 1.29
C SER A 62 2.31 -19.92 1.47
N ARG A 63 3.25 -20.16 2.40
CA ARG A 63 4.38 -19.26 2.60
C ARG A 63 5.22 -19.07 1.33
N GLU A 64 5.38 -20.13 0.56
CA GLU A 64 6.14 -20.15 -0.69
C GLU A 64 5.46 -19.26 -1.75
N VAL A 65 4.14 -19.35 -1.89
CA VAL A 65 3.35 -18.49 -2.77
C VAL A 65 3.51 -17.03 -2.37
N MET A 66 3.43 -16.73 -1.07
CA MET A 66 3.58 -15.36 -0.58
C MET A 66 5.02 -14.83 -0.73
N ALA A 67 6.03 -15.67 -0.51
CA ALA A 67 7.43 -15.29 -0.67
C ALA A 67 7.79 -14.94 -2.12
N SER A 68 7.08 -15.48 -3.09
CA SER A 68 7.23 -15.17 -4.52
C SER A 68 6.25 -14.12 -5.03
N ALA A 69 5.27 -13.72 -4.22
CA ALA A 69 4.27 -12.72 -4.59
C ALA A 69 4.83 -11.30 -4.56
N THR A 70 4.19 -10.44 -5.36
CA THR A 70 4.45 -9.00 -5.38
C THR A 70 3.22 -8.24 -4.89
N LEU A 71 3.39 -7.35 -3.92
CA LEU A 71 2.39 -6.37 -3.55
C LEU A 71 2.67 -5.07 -4.30
N TYR A 72 1.69 -4.62 -5.07
CA TYR A 72 1.68 -3.33 -5.72
C TYR A 72 0.85 -2.36 -4.88
N SER A 73 1.45 -1.26 -4.45
CA SER A 73 0.77 -0.18 -3.72
C SER A 73 0.79 1.12 -4.53
N SER A 74 -0.31 1.86 -4.52
CA SER A 74 -0.38 3.17 -5.18
C SER A 74 0.57 4.20 -4.55
N ALA A 75 0.93 4.02 -3.28
CA ALA A 75 1.88 4.86 -2.55
C ALA A 75 2.85 4.00 -1.74
N GLU A 76 3.94 4.59 -1.28
CA GLU A 76 4.89 3.94 -0.38
C GLU A 76 4.17 3.43 0.88
N PRO A 77 4.30 2.14 1.21
CA PRO A 77 3.69 1.58 2.42
C PRO A 77 4.19 2.29 3.68
N CYS A 78 3.26 2.69 4.55
CA CYS A 78 3.63 3.23 5.85
C CYS A 78 4.24 2.14 6.77
N VAL A 79 4.79 2.52 7.92
CA VAL A 79 5.43 1.59 8.87
C VAL A 79 4.52 0.43 9.29
N MET A 80 3.22 0.68 9.49
CA MET A 80 2.24 -0.36 9.82
C MET A 80 2.07 -1.35 8.67
N CYS A 81 1.90 -0.84 7.44
CA CYS A 81 1.74 -1.68 6.25
C CYS A 81 3.02 -2.44 5.92
N ALA A 82 4.20 -1.83 6.08
CA ALA A 82 5.48 -2.50 5.91
C ALA A 82 5.64 -3.68 6.89
N GLY A 83 5.23 -3.50 8.15
CA GLY A 83 5.18 -4.59 9.14
C GLY A 83 4.19 -5.68 8.73
N ALA A 84 3.00 -5.33 8.23
CA ALA A 84 2.03 -6.31 7.75
C ALA A 84 2.54 -7.10 6.54
N ILE A 85 3.23 -6.46 5.61
CA ILE A 85 3.88 -7.08 4.45
C ILE A 85 4.93 -8.10 4.89
N PHE A 86 5.78 -7.71 5.86
CA PHE A 86 6.75 -8.61 6.47
C PHE A 86 6.09 -9.85 7.08
N TRP A 87 5.06 -9.66 7.91
CA TRP A 87 4.36 -10.78 8.55
C TRP A 87 3.59 -11.66 7.57
N ALA A 88 3.09 -11.08 6.47
CA ALA A 88 2.47 -11.83 5.38
C ALA A 88 3.48 -12.60 4.52
N ASN A 89 4.79 -12.46 4.77
CA ASN A 89 5.87 -13.10 4.02
C ASN A 89 5.90 -12.72 2.53
N ILE A 90 5.47 -11.52 2.17
CA ILE A 90 5.49 -11.04 0.78
C ILE A 90 6.93 -10.70 0.38
N GLY A 91 7.41 -11.28 -0.73
CA GLY A 91 8.81 -11.17 -1.14
C GLY A 91 9.15 -9.92 -1.94
N ARG A 92 8.16 -9.20 -2.50
CA ARG A 92 8.41 -7.99 -3.29
C ARG A 92 7.33 -6.95 -3.10
N VAL A 93 7.74 -5.68 -3.09
CA VAL A 93 6.85 -4.51 -3.09
C VAL A 93 7.21 -3.59 -4.25
N VAL A 94 6.19 -3.12 -4.96
CA VAL A 94 6.32 -2.07 -5.98
C VAL A 94 5.34 -0.96 -5.62
N PHE A 95 5.82 0.28 -5.49
CA PHE A 95 4.95 1.39 -5.11
C PHE A 95 5.02 2.58 -6.08
N GLY A 96 3.94 3.35 -6.10
CA GLY A 96 3.76 4.51 -6.96
C GLY A 96 4.44 5.77 -6.44
N ILE A 97 3.71 6.59 -5.68
CA ILE A 97 4.25 7.82 -5.08
C ILE A 97 4.97 7.50 -3.77
N ASP A 98 6.12 8.14 -3.54
CA ASP A 98 6.85 8.04 -2.26
C ASP A 98 6.22 8.89 -1.15
N ALA A 99 6.61 8.60 0.08
CA ALA A 99 6.09 9.29 1.27
C ALA A 99 6.46 10.78 1.28
N GLU A 100 7.62 11.17 0.75
CA GLU A 100 8.07 12.55 0.67
C GLU A 100 7.15 13.38 -0.23
N ARG A 101 6.89 12.90 -1.45
CA ARG A 101 5.96 13.56 -2.38
C ARG A 101 4.53 13.57 -1.86
N LEU A 102 4.11 12.48 -1.20
CA LEU A 102 2.79 12.40 -0.61
C LEU A 102 2.58 13.47 0.46
N ARG A 103 3.60 13.76 1.27
CA ARG A 103 3.54 14.87 2.26
C ARG A 103 3.28 16.23 1.62
N LEU A 104 3.77 16.47 0.42
CA LEU A 104 3.50 17.73 -0.30
C LEU A 104 2.00 17.91 -0.64
N PHE A 105 1.29 16.81 -0.95
CA PHE A 105 -0.16 16.85 -1.20
C PHE A 105 -0.97 17.05 0.09
N ARG A 106 -0.50 16.47 1.19
CA ARG A 106 -1.18 16.60 2.50
C ARG A 106 -1.02 17.99 3.11
N GLY A 107 0.04 18.71 2.75
CA GLY A 107 0.43 19.95 3.41
C GLY A 107 0.97 19.76 4.83
N GLU A 108 1.40 20.83 5.45
CA GLU A 108 1.81 20.83 6.86
C GLU A 108 0.56 20.86 7.75
N ARG A 109 0.27 19.74 8.40
CA ARG A 109 -0.77 19.66 9.41
C ARG A 109 -0.13 19.37 10.76
N GLY A 110 -0.39 20.21 11.75
CA GLY A 110 0.22 20.10 13.09
C GLY A 110 -0.16 18.83 13.85
N ASP A 111 -1.16 18.07 13.37
CA ASP A 111 -1.64 16.82 13.94
C ASP A 111 -1.15 15.57 13.17
N GLN A 112 -0.37 15.75 12.11
CA GLN A 112 0.14 14.63 11.31
C GLN A 112 1.15 13.81 12.09
N ARG A 113 0.77 12.58 12.35
CA ARG A 113 1.63 11.56 12.97
C ARG A 113 2.21 10.65 11.89
N ASP A 114 2.88 11.22 10.90
CA ASP A 114 3.64 10.42 9.96
C ASP A 114 4.94 9.98 10.63
N ALA A 115 5.09 8.68 10.81
CA ALA A 115 6.40 8.14 11.15
C ALA A 115 7.31 8.36 9.93
N GLU A 116 8.39 9.12 10.10
CA GLU A 116 9.41 9.36 9.07
C GLU A 116 10.31 8.13 8.86
N LEU A 117 9.71 6.94 8.90
CA LEU A 117 10.37 5.67 8.68
C LEU A 117 9.92 5.11 7.34
N SER A 118 10.83 5.00 6.39
CA SER A 118 10.55 4.37 5.09
C SER A 118 10.21 2.89 5.25
N CYS A 119 9.34 2.37 4.40
CA CYS A 119 9.14 0.93 4.30
C CYS A 119 10.44 0.18 4.02
N ARG A 120 11.41 0.81 3.35
CA ARG A 120 12.74 0.26 3.07
C ARG A 120 13.53 -0.03 4.35
N ASP A 121 13.41 0.82 5.37
CA ASP A 121 14.10 0.62 6.65
C ASP A 121 13.52 -0.60 7.38
N VAL A 122 12.20 -0.77 7.33
CA VAL A 122 11.52 -1.95 7.88
C VAL A 122 11.96 -3.21 7.15
N PHE A 123 12.01 -3.17 5.82
CA PHE A 123 12.41 -4.32 5.00
C PHE A 123 13.90 -4.66 5.15
N ALA A 124 14.76 -3.66 5.33
CA ALA A 124 16.20 -3.87 5.59
C ALA A 124 16.46 -4.58 6.93
N ALA A 125 15.56 -4.42 7.90
CA ALA A 125 15.63 -5.13 9.18
C ALA A 125 15.07 -6.56 9.12
N SER A 126 14.45 -6.96 7.99
CA SER A 126 13.92 -8.31 7.81
C SER A 126 15.05 -9.34 7.68
N PRO A 127 14.94 -10.51 8.34
CA PRO A 127 15.88 -11.62 8.14
C PRO A 127 15.73 -12.27 6.75
N HIS A 128 14.65 -11.98 6.03
CA HIS A 128 14.41 -12.41 4.67
C HIS A 128 14.39 -11.20 3.73
N PRO A 129 15.01 -11.28 2.55
CA PRO A 129 15.01 -10.16 1.61
C PRO A 129 13.59 -9.85 1.14
N ILE A 130 13.23 -8.56 1.15
CA ILE A 130 12.02 -8.05 0.54
C ILE A 130 12.45 -7.02 -0.50
N ASP A 131 12.29 -7.35 -1.77
CA ASP A 131 12.60 -6.43 -2.86
C ASP A 131 11.65 -5.23 -2.81
N CYS A 132 12.19 -4.02 -2.82
CA CYS A 132 11.39 -2.80 -2.77
C CYS A 132 11.71 -1.88 -3.93
N ILE A 133 10.77 -1.72 -4.85
CA ILE A 133 10.90 -0.95 -6.09
C ILE A 133 9.92 0.23 -6.05
N GLY A 134 10.44 1.40 -6.28
CA GLY A 134 9.65 2.64 -6.31
C GLY A 134 10.54 3.86 -6.03
N PRO A 135 10.01 5.08 -6.22
CA PRO A 135 8.69 5.37 -6.79
C PRO A 135 8.60 5.05 -8.29
N ALA A 136 7.42 4.69 -8.78
CA ALA A 136 7.16 4.38 -10.18
C ALA A 136 5.79 4.92 -10.62
N LEU A 137 5.64 5.28 -11.89
CA LEU A 137 4.42 5.90 -12.43
C LEU A 137 3.96 7.11 -11.60
N ILE A 138 4.90 7.94 -11.18
CA ILE A 138 4.69 9.03 -10.19
C ILE A 138 3.53 9.93 -10.61
N GLY A 139 3.44 10.35 -11.87
CA GLY A 139 2.37 11.21 -12.36
C GLY A 139 1.00 10.56 -12.23
N GLU A 140 0.87 9.29 -12.64
CA GLU A 140 -0.39 8.54 -12.52
C GLU A 140 -0.77 8.31 -11.03
N ALA A 141 0.20 7.98 -10.21
CA ALA A 141 -0.01 7.74 -8.77
C ALA A 141 -0.36 9.04 -8.01
N SER A 142 0.23 10.17 -8.39
CA SER A 142 -0.03 11.47 -7.78
C SER A 142 -1.44 12.00 -8.07
N ALA A 143 -1.98 11.71 -9.26
CA ALA A 143 -3.27 12.23 -9.68
C ALA A 143 -4.43 11.88 -8.71
N ALA A 144 -4.37 10.74 -8.05
CA ALA A 144 -5.36 10.36 -7.04
C ALA A 144 -5.36 11.25 -5.79
N HIS A 145 -4.24 11.95 -5.53
CA HIS A 145 -4.05 12.78 -4.34
C HIS A 145 -4.38 14.26 -4.59
N GLU A 146 -4.54 14.66 -5.86
CA GLU A 146 -4.90 16.03 -6.22
C GLU A 146 -6.28 16.40 -5.63
N GLY A 147 -6.30 17.38 -4.73
CA GLY A 147 -7.51 17.82 -4.06
C GLY A 147 -8.15 16.84 -3.05
N ALA A 148 -7.54 15.69 -2.81
CA ALA A 148 -8.08 14.66 -1.91
C ALA A 148 -7.84 14.97 -0.41
N TRP A 149 -7.03 15.96 -0.10
CA TRP A 149 -6.60 16.30 1.26
C TRP A 149 -7.22 17.60 1.78
N LYS A 150 -8.32 18.02 1.16
CA LYS A 150 -9.11 19.15 1.66
C LYS A 150 -9.91 18.68 2.89
N ASP A 151 -9.92 19.53 3.91
CA ASP A 151 -10.72 19.36 5.13
C ASP A 151 -12.22 19.38 4.83
#